data_0ebb5158d8839efed5b2aa5cde9e9ecf
#
_entry.id   0ebb5158d8839efed5b2aa5cde9e9ecf
#
_cell.length_a   1.000
_cell.length_b   1.000
_cell.length_c   1.000
_cell.angle_alpha   90.00
_cell.angle_beta   90.00
_cell.angle_gamma   90.00
#
_symmetry.space_group_name_H-M   'P 1'
#
loop_
_entity.id
_entity.type
_entity.pdbx_description
1 polymer ?
#
loop_
_entity_poly.entity_id
_entity_poly.type
_entity_poly.pdbx_seq_one_letter_code
_entity_poly.pdbx_strand_id
1 'polypeptide(L)'
;LIEAILEMAETGKIFSCRDLGAAGLAGASSEMCSTFGGLIHADRVHQREPNMRPVEIMLAESQERMLIEVAPSDVSLMGSIAEKYDLKWADVGQVIAEPRYIVKFHGKTVADIPILFLSSDAPECNWESQPYNEVKPFTPPHGTLDDLLLKVLSHPEVAHRTWVVEQYDHDVQVRTISLFHDAALVRLEGESLGLAFSCGCNPRQIFLSPYSGTANAVYENAANLACIGADPLCIVNCLNFASPVHADIYWQLSECVKGMGDMARSIGVPVVGGNVSLYNESDEMLTRIKPTPSIGMVGRVPVTRAVKPEPGMGLAVCGQEGAHFGGSVLDAILSCGGTPPPKAEHSVLKVIRSLSASDKSIAVTDISQGGLAAALATFLPGARVRLEGPALPALLSETY
;
A
#
# COMPACT_ATOMS: atom_id res chain seq x y z
N LEU A 1 -2.79 -17.41 18.04
CA LEU A 1 -2.58 -17.99 16.70
C LEU A 1 -1.14 -17.80 16.22
N ILE A 2 -0.55 -16.59 16.29
CA ILE A 2 0.81 -16.31 15.81
C ILE A 2 1.82 -17.25 16.47
N GLU A 3 1.85 -17.33 17.79
CA GLU A 3 2.78 -18.19 18.54
C GLU A 3 2.65 -19.67 18.16
N ALA A 4 1.41 -20.15 17.99
CA ALA A 4 1.16 -21.52 17.57
C ALA A 4 1.72 -21.80 16.16
N ILE A 5 1.48 -20.90 15.21
CA ILE A 5 1.98 -21.05 13.82
C ILE A 5 3.51 -21.00 13.79
N LEU A 6 4.14 -20.13 14.58
CA LEU A 6 5.61 -20.08 14.68
C LEU A 6 6.17 -21.39 15.23
N GLU A 7 5.61 -21.94 16.31
CA GLU A 7 6.04 -23.21 16.87
C GLU A 7 5.81 -24.38 15.88
N MET A 8 4.67 -24.39 15.17
CA MET A 8 4.41 -25.36 14.11
C MET A 8 5.46 -25.26 12.99
N ALA A 9 5.81 -24.05 12.58
CA ALA A 9 6.82 -23.80 11.53
C ALA A 9 8.22 -24.28 11.96
N GLU A 10 8.60 -24.08 13.23
CA GLU A 10 9.88 -24.52 13.78
C GLU A 10 10.04 -26.06 13.76
N THR A 11 8.95 -26.82 13.69
CA THR A 11 9.01 -28.28 13.53
C THR A 11 9.59 -28.70 12.18
N GLY A 12 9.59 -27.83 11.18
CA GLY A 12 9.99 -28.15 9.80
C GLY A 12 9.05 -29.13 9.08
N LYS A 13 7.81 -29.34 9.59
CA LYS A 13 6.85 -30.33 9.09
C LYS A 13 5.77 -29.73 8.18
N ILE A 14 5.68 -28.41 8.10
CA ILE A 14 4.70 -27.73 7.27
C ILE A 14 5.18 -27.72 5.81
N PHE A 15 4.36 -28.26 4.91
CA PHE A 15 4.59 -28.16 3.47
C PHE A 15 4.07 -26.86 2.90
N SER A 16 2.89 -26.42 3.35
CA SER A 16 2.22 -25.20 2.93
C SER A 16 1.36 -24.64 4.06
N CYS A 17 1.28 -23.30 4.13
CA CYS A 17 0.49 -22.61 5.13
C CYS A 17 -0.12 -21.37 4.49
N ARG A 18 -1.42 -21.15 4.70
CA ARG A 18 -2.15 -20.00 4.15
C ARG A 18 -3.22 -19.51 5.11
N ASP A 19 -3.43 -18.20 5.12
CA ASP A 19 -4.59 -17.62 5.79
C ASP A 19 -5.88 -17.88 5.02
N LEU A 20 -7.00 -17.83 5.70
CA LEU A 20 -8.32 -17.90 5.08
C LEU A 20 -8.86 -16.48 4.85
N GLY A 21 -8.38 -15.83 3.80
CA GLY A 21 -8.81 -14.51 3.35
C GLY A 21 -10.04 -14.58 2.46
N ALA A 22 -9.95 -13.95 1.29
CA ALA A 22 -11.03 -13.92 0.30
C ALA A 22 -11.49 -15.31 -0.12
N ALA A 23 -12.81 -15.50 -0.23
CA ALA A 23 -13.46 -16.79 -0.45
C ALA A 23 -13.18 -17.87 0.61
N GLY A 24 -12.66 -17.47 1.78
CA GLY A 24 -12.51 -18.33 2.95
C GLY A 24 -11.74 -19.62 2.71
N LEU A 25 -12.29 -20.74 3.21
CA LEU A 25 -11.67 -22.07 3.05
C LEU A 25 -11.60 -22.51 1.58
N ALA A 26 -12.60 -22.16 0.76
CA ALA A 26 -12.62 -22.53 -0.65
C ALA A 26 -11.45 -21.89 -1.41
N GLY A 27 -11.17 -20.60 -1.18
CA GLY A 27 -10.04 -19.90 -1.77
C GLY A 27 -8.70 -20.51 -1.34
N ALA A 28 -8.44 -20.53 -0.04
CA ALA A 28 -7.18 -21.01 0.51
C ALA A 28 -6.88 -22.46 0.09
N SER A 29 -7.84 -23.39 0.23
CA SER A 29 -7.61 -24.78 -0.05
C SER A 29 -7.50 -25.10 -1.55
N SER A 30 -8.25 -24.41 -2.42
CA SER A 30 -8.13 -24.61 -3.87
C SER A 30 -6.78 -24.15 -4.40
N GLU A 31 -6.25 -23.06 -3.89
CA GLU A 31 -4.93 -22.58 -4.27
C GLU A 31 -3.81 -23.47 -3.76
N MET A 32 -3.88 -23.96 -2.52
CA MET A 32 -2.90 -24.89 -1.95
C MET A 32 -2.88 -26.22 -2.70
N CYS A 33 -4.05 -26.73 -3.12
CA CYS A 33 -4.18 -27.99 -3.86
C CYS A 33 -4.03 -27.85 -5.37
N SER A 34 -3.72 -26.67 -5.91
CA SER A 34 -3.80 -26.35 -7.36
C SER A 34 -2.93 -27.25 -8.26
N THR A 35 -1.83 -27.80 -7.77
CA THR A 35 -0.94 -28.70 -8.51
C THR A 35 -1.51 -30.12 -8.64
N PHE A 36 -2.36 -30.53 -7.71
CA PHE A 36 -2.94 -31.87 -7.62
C PHE A 36 -4.46 -31.77 -7.61
N GLY A 37 -5.08 -32.03 -6.49
CA GLY A 37 -6.49 -31.86 -6.20
C GLY A 37 -6.72 -31.88 -4.70
N GLY A 38 -7.93 -31.53 -4.28
CA GLY A 38 -8.29 -31.48 -2.86
C GLY A 38 -9.60 -32.18 -2.55
N LEU A 39 -9.63 -32.90 -1.43
CA LEU A 39 -10.85 -33.44 -0.84
C LEU A 39 -11.09 -32.76 0.50
N ILE A 40 -12.17 -31.97 0.60
CA ILE A 40 -12.51 -31.20 1.80
C ILE A 40 -13.79 -31.80 2.44
N HIS A 41 -13.77 -31.92 3.76
CA HIS A 41 -14.89 -32.33 4.57
C HIS A 41 -15.46 -31.10 5.30
N ALA A 42 -16.43 -30.41 4.69
CA ALA A 42 -16.97 -29.17 5.25
C ALA A 42 -17.69 -29.39 6.60
N ASP A 43 -18.19 -30.56 6.88
CA ASP A 43 -18.81 -30.91 8.15
C ASP A 43 -17.80 -31.01 9.33
N ARG A 44 -16.50 -31.05 9.06
CA ARG A 44 -15.46 -31.05 10.11
C ARG A 44 -14.98 -29.65 10.47
N VAL A 45 -15.35 -28.65 9.71
CA VAL A 45 -14.95 -27.24 9.96
C VAL A 45 -15.71 -26.72 11.17
N HIS A 46 -15.00 -26.06 12.10
CA HIS A 46 -15.65 -25.41 13.23
C HIS A 46 -16.55 -24.27 12.75
N GLN A 47 -17.81 -24.29 13.16
CA GLN A 47 -18.80 -23.32 12.79
C GLN A 47 -19.07 -22.37 13.97
N ARG A 48 -19.28 -21.11 13.68
CA ARG A 48 -19.72 -20.11 14.64
C ARG A 48 -21.23 -20.21 14.92
N GLU A 49 -22.00 -20.43 13.84
CA GLU A 49 -23.46 -20.53 13.89
C GLU A 49 -23.90 -21.96 13.58
N PRO A 50 -24.95 -22.49 14.25
CA PRO A 50 -25.48 -23.80 13.95
C PRO A 50 -26.18 -23.82 12.58
N ASN A 51 -26.22 -24.97 11.94
CA ASN A 51 -26.95 -25.22 10.70
C ASN A 51 -26.46 -24.43 9.47
N MET A 52 -25.18 -24.05 9.42
CA MET A 52 -24.59 -23.45 8.21
C MET A 52 -24.65 -24.43 7.03
N ARG A 53 -25.00 -23.93 5.87
CA ARG A 53 -24.92 -24.70 4.62
C ARG A 53 -23.47 -24.89 4.19
N PRO A 54 -23.15 -25.94 3.41
CA PRO A 54 -21.77 -26.17 2.94
C PRO A 54 -21.16 -24.96 2.23
N VAL A 55 -21.92 -24.24 1.41
CA VAL A 55 -21.43 -23.06 0.70
C VAL A 55 -21.07 -21.93 1.67
N GLU A 56 -21.84 -21.75 2.74
CA GLU A 56 -21.56 -20.74 3.76
C GLU A 56 -20.30 -21.09 4.56
N ILE A 57 -20.09 -22.38 4.89
CA ILE A 57 -18.89 -22.86 5.58
C ILE A 57 -17.65 -22.64 4.70
N MET A 58 -17.74 -22.96 3.41
CA MET A 58 -16.62 -22.88 2.48
C MET A 58 -16.22 -21.44 2.16
N LEU A 59 -17.20 -20.52 2.08
CA LEU A 59 -16.98 -19.12 1.67
C LEU A 59 -16.89 -18.14 2.86
N ALA A 60 -17.11 -18.60 4.10
CA ALA A 60 -17.01 -17.73 5.25
C ALA A 60 -15.60 -17.14 5.40
N GLU A 61 -15.53 -15.82 5.57
CA GLU A 61 -14.28 -15.06 5.78
C GLU A 61 -14.05 -14.73 7.26
N SER A 62 -14.33 -15.69 8.14
CA SER A 62 -14.08 -15.51 9.58
C SER A 62 -12.61 -15.28 9.84
N GLN A 63 -12.31 -14.26 10.65
CA GLN A 63 -10.96 -13.80 10.92
C GLN A 63 -10.10 -14.82 11.67
N GLU A 64 -8.78 -14.68 11.57
CA GLU A 64 -7.77 -15.41 12.36
C GLU A 64 -7.83 -16.93 12.19
N ARG A 65 -7.98 -17.40 10.94
CA ARG A 65 -7.88 -18.81 10.60
C ARG A 65 -6.72 -19.07 9.64
N MET A 66 -6.01 -20.18 9.86
CA MET A 66 -4.92 -20.64 9.02
C MET A 66 -5.21 -22.05 8.54
N LEU A 67 -4.91 -22.31 7.28
CA LEU A 67 -4.90 -23.66 6.69
C LEU A 67 -3.45 -24.13 6.57
N ILE A 68 -3.18 -25.35 7.04
CA ILE A 68 -1.84 -25.92 7.09
C ILE A 68 -1.86 -27.26 6.38
N GLU A 69 -0.88 -27.53 5.56
CA GLU A 69 -0.68 -28.79 4.86
C GLU A 69 0.53 -29.50 5.45
N VAL A 70 0.32 -30.73 5.92
CA VAL A 70 1.35 -31.56 6.57
C VAL A 70 1.23 -33.03 6.13
N ALA A 71 2.24 -33.84 6.40
CA ALA A 71 2.12 -35.29 6.23
C ALA A 71 1.03 -35.85 7.17
N PRO A 72 0.30 -36.92 6.76
CA PRO A 72 -0.71 -37.54 7.61
C PRO A 72 -0.20 -37.98 9.00
N SER A 73 1.07 -38.36 9.11
CA SER A 73 1.74 -38.72 10.37
C SER A 73 1.91 -37.55 11.33
N ASP A 74 1.93 -36.31 10.84
CA ASP A 74 2.24 -35.11 11.58
C ASP A 74 0.98 -34.30 11.99
N VAL A 75 -0.22 -34.73 11.56
CA VAL A 75 -1.49 -34.07 11.89
C VAL A 75 -1.71 -33.97 13.41
N SER A 76 -1.46 -35.08 14.15
CA SER A 76 -1.61 -35.10 15.60
C SER A 76 -0.64 -34.16 16.32
N LEU A 77 0.57 -33.97 15.78
CA LEU A 77 1.55 -33.03 16.31
C LEU A 77 1.02 -31.59 16.18
N MET A 78 0.51 -31.21 15.02
CA MET A 78 -0.07 -29.88 14.78
C MET A 78 -1.27 -29.64 15.70
N GLY A 79 -2.13 -30.65 15.87
CA GLY A 79 -3.24 -30.60 16.82
C GLY A 79 -2.79 -30.35 18.25
N SER A 80 -1.76 -31.05 18.71
CA SER A 80 -1.21 -30.87 20.08
C SER A 80 -0.63 -29.46 20.29
N ILE A 81 0.02 -28.89 19.28
CA ILE A 81 0.51 -27.51 19.36
C ILE A 81 -0.67 -26.53 19.40
N ALA A 82 -1.70 -26.70 18.56
CA ALA A 82 -2.89 -25.86 18.60
C ALA A 82 -3.57 -25.89 19.99
N GLU A 83 -3.75 -27.07 20.57
CA GLU A 83 -4.33 -27.27 21.90
C GLU A 83 -3.50 -26.60 23.00
N LYS A 84 -2.17 -26.64 22.92
CA LYS A 84 -1.27 -25.94 23.86
C LYS A 84 -1.56 -24.43 23.95
N TYR A 85 -1.99 -23.84 22.84
CA TYR A 85 -2.32 -22.41 22.75
C TYR A 85 -3.83 -22.13 22.82
N ASP A 86 -4.62 -23.10 23.30
CA ASP A 86 -6.09 -23.00 23.43
C ASP A 86 -6.79 -22.66 22.10
N LEU A 87 -6.28 -23.19 20.99
CA LEU A 87 -6.84 -23.00 19.67
C LEU A 87 -7.70 -24.20 19.25
N LYS A 88 -8.83 -23.92 18.62
CA LYS A 88 -9.64 -24.93 17.96
C LYS A 88 -8.96 -25.35 16.64
N TRP A 89 -8.90 -26.65 16.39
CA TRP A 89 -8.34 -27.20 15.17
C TRP A 89 -9.20 -28.36 14.63
N ALA A 90 -9.09 -28.65 13.36
CA ALA A 90 -9.72 -29.80 12.73
C ALA A 90 -8.92 -30.28 11.51
N ASP A 91 -8.83 -31.59 11.32
CA ASP A 91 -8.45 -32.21 10.06
C ASP A 91 -9.62 -32.09 9.07
N VAL A 92 -9.55 -31.13 8.18
CA VAL A 92 -10.65 -30.78 7.25
C VAL A 92 -10.54 -31.46 5.88
N GLY A 93 -9.45 -32.19 5.59
CA GLY A 93 -9.34 -32.84 4.30
C GLY A 93 -7.93 -33.30 3.95
N GLN A 94 -7.73 -33.55 2.67
CA GLN A 94 -6.45 -34.04 2.16
C GLN A 94 -6.23 -33.62 0.71
N VAL A 95 -4.95 -33.52 0.32
CA VAL A 95 -4.54 -33.44 -1.08
C VAL A 95 -4.73 -34.80 -1.74
N ILE A 96 -5.27 -34.82 -2.95
CA ILE A 96 -5.52 -36.05 -3.73
C ILE A 96 -4.81 -35.97 -5.08
N ALA A 97 -4.50 -37.16 -5.66
CA ALA A 97 -3.79 -37.23 -6.94
C ALA A 97 -4.68 -36.82 -8.13
N GLU A 98 -5.98 -37.02 -8.02
CA GLU A 98 -6.93 -36.63 -9.06
C GLU A 98 -7.03 -35.10 -9.13
N PRO A 99 -6.95 -34.47 -10.31
CA PRO A 99 -6.99 -33.02 -10.47
C PRO A 99 -8.43 -32.45 -10.29
N ARG A 100 -9.02 -32.76 -9.16
CA ARG A 100 -10.40 -32.41 -8.79
C ARG A 100 -10.43 -31.74 -7.44
N TYR A 101 -11.34 -30.80 -7.28
CA TYR A 101 -11.69 -30.19 -6.00
C TYR A 101 -13.03 -30.75 -5.56
N ILE A 102 -13.01 -31.59 -4.53
CA ILE A 102 -14.17 -32.33 -4.06
C ILE A 102 -14.51 -31.87 -2.65
N VAL A 103 -15.75 -31.41 -2.46
CA VAL A 103 -16.27 -31.05 -1.13
C VAL A 103 -17.33 -32.07 -0.73
N LYS A 104 -17.15 -32.63 0.46
CA LYS A 104 -18.12 -33.52 1.12
C LYS A 104 -18.75 -32.84 2.32
N PHE A 105 -20.03 -33.15 2.54
CA PHE A 105 -20.78 -32.71 3.71
C PHE A 105 -21.67 -33.86 4.20
N HIS A 106 -21.43 -34.30 5.43
CA HIS A 106 -22.07 -35.51 6.00
C HIS A 106 -22.02 -36.71 5.05
N GLY A 107 -20.84 -36.96 4.49
CA GLY A 107 -20.58 -38.07 3.59
C GLY A 107 -21.09 -37.92 2.15
N LYS A 108 -21.88 -36.88 1.85
CA LYS A 108 -22.35 -36.60 0.48
C LYS A 108 -21.42 -35.63 -0.23
N THR A 109 -21.14 -35.88 -1.49
CA THR A 109 -20.45 -34.91 -2.36
C THR A 109 -21.37 -33.76 -2.68
N VAL A 110 -20.99 -32.54 -2.31
CA VAL A 110 -21.75 -31.30 -2.52
C VAL A 110 -21.10 -30.39 -3.55
N ALA A 111 -19.83 -30.61 -3.86
CA ALA A 111 -19.12 -30.04 -5.00
C ALA A 111 -18.09 -31.04 -5.54
N ASP A 112 -17.90 -31.05 -6.84
CA ASP A 112 -16.90 -31.85 -7.55
C ASP A 112 -16.51 -31.13 -8.84
N ILE A 113 -15.41 -30.37 -8.80
CA ILE A 113 -15.01 -29.41 -9.80
C ILE A 113 -13.57 -29.70 -10.25
N PRO A 114 -13.22 -29.53 -11.53
CA PRO A 114 -11.81 -29.56 -11.94
C PRO A 114 -11.02 -28.52 -11.17
N ILE A 115 -9.87 -28.89 -10.59
CA ILE A 115 -9.08 -27.96 -9.75
C ILE A 115 -8.62 -26.72 -10.52
N LEU A 116 -8.24 -26.87 -11.79
CA LEU A 116 -7.79 -25.78 -12.64
C LEU A 116 -8.87 -24.72 -12.87
N PHE A 117 -10.15 -25.14 -12.91
CA PHE A 117 -11.26 -24.20 -13.03
C PHE A 117 -11.31 -23.17 -11.88
N LEU A 118 -10.83 -23.56 -10.69
CA LEU A 118 -10.79 -22.67 -9.52
C LEU A 118 -9.48 -21.89 -9.41
N SER A 119 -8.43 -22.28 -10.11
CA SER A 119 -7.10 -21.69 -9.94
C SER A 119 -6.57 -20.96 -11.18
N SER A 120 -6.56 -21.59 -12.35
CA SER A 120 -5.90 -21.05 -13.55
C SER A 120 -6.79 -20.86 -14.76
N ASP A 121 -7.96 -21.50 -14.80
CA ASP A 121 -8.89 -21.44 -15.94
C ASP A 121 -9.92 -20.31 -15.81
N ALA A 122 -9.67 -19.35 -14.91
CA ALA A 122 -10.51 -18.17 -14.81
C ALA A 122 -10.50 -17.37 -16.14
N PRO A 123 -11.66 -16.92 -16.65
CA PRO A 123 -11.68 -16.18 -17.90
C PRO A 123 -10.88 -14.88 -17.78
N GLU A 124 -10.00 -14.67 -18.73
CA GLU A 124 -9.30 -13.39 -18.87
C GLU A 124 -10.23 -12.35 -19.46
N CYS A 125 -10.44 -11.27 -18.72
CA CYS A 125 -11.27 -10.15 -19.16
C CYS A 125 -10.40 -9.11 -19.85
N ASN A 126 -10.48 -9.02 -21.17
CA ASN A 126 -9.86 -7.97 -21.96
C ASN A 126 -10.93 -6.95 -22.36
N TRP A 127 -11.12 -5.91 -21.56
CA TRP A 127 -12.05 -4.84 -21.87
C TRP A 127 -11.46 -3.83 -22.85
N GLU A 128 -12.33 -3.06 -23.50
CA GLU A 128 -11.92 -1.93 -24.31
C GLU A 128 -11.15 -0.92 -23.44
N SER A 129 -10.07 -0.37 -24.01
CA SER A 129 -9.22 0.61 -23.33
C SER A 129 -9.24 1.93 -24.11
N GLN A 130 -9.75 2.99 -23.51
CA GLN A 130 -9.83 4.30 -24.13
C GLN A 130 -9.13 5.35 -23.27
N PRO A 131 -8.11 6.05 -23.80
CA PRO A 131 -7.47 7.15 -23.11
C PRO A 131 -8.46 8.24 -22.72
N TYR A 132 -8.29 8.73 -21.51
CA TYR A 132 -9.06 9.82 -20.96
C TYR A 132 -8.14 10.99 -20.62
N ASN A 133 -8.53 12.20 -20.94
CA ASN A 133 -7.74 13.40 -20.66
C ASN A 133 -8.66 14.56 -20.29
N GLU A 134 -8.58 15.00 -19.03
CA GLU A 134 -9.30 16.17 -18.51
C GLU A 134 -8.35 17.28 -18.01
N VAL A 135 -7.14 17.34 -18.50
CA VAL A 135 -6.23 18.42 -18.13
C VAL A 135 -6.80 19.76 -18.59
N LYS A 136 -7.13 20.61 -17.64
CA LYS A 136 -7.62 21.98 -17.89
C LYS A 136 -6.44 22.95 -17.93
N PRO A 137 -6.49 23.99 -18.75
CA PRO A 137 -5.49 25.06 -18.71
C PRO A 137 -5.40 25.67 -17.31
N PHE A 138 -4.20 26.06 -16.90
CA PHE A 138 -4.00 26.76 -15.64
C PHE A 138 -4.62 28.16 -15.70
N THR A 139 -5.46 28.48 -14.75
CA THR A 139 -6.03 29.79 -14.50
C THR A 139 -5.47 30.32 -13.20
N PRO A 140 -4.68 31.40 -13.20
CA PRO A 140 -4.14 31.96 -11.95
C PRO A 140 -5.26 32.27 -10.96
N PRO A 141 -5.14 31.80 -9.71
CA PRO A 141 -6.16 32.05 -8.71
C PRO A 141 -6.16 33.52 -8.27
N HIS A 142 -7.33 34.02 -7.90
CA HIS A 142 -7.48 35.34 -7.31
C HIS A 142 -7.10 35.29 -5.83
N GLY A 143 -6.56 36.41 -5.33
CA GLY A 143 -6.19 36.61 -3.93
C GLY A 143 -4.72 36.98 -3.74
N THR A 144 -4.37 37.32 -2.51
CA THR A 144 -2.97 37.55 -2.15
C THR A 144 -2.22 36.22 -1.97
N LEU A 145 -0.90 36.24 -2.07
CA LEU A 145 -0.09 35.06 -1.80
C LEU A 145 -0.32 34.52 -0.39
N ASP A 146 -0.46 35.43 0.60
CA ASP A 146 -0.73 35.07 1.99
C ASP A 146 -2.05 34.31 2.16
N ASP A 147 -3.12 34.78 1.48
CA ASP A 147 -4.41 34.10 1.50
C ASP A 147 -4.33 32.69 0.87
N LEU A 148 -3.59 32.54 -0.23
CA LEU A 148 -3.39 31.27 -0.89
C LEU A 148 -2.57 30.30 -0.03
N LEU A 149 -1.49 30.78 0.58
CA LEU A 149 -0.68 30.00 1.52
C LEU A 149 -1.51 29.52 2.71
N LEU A 150 -2.28 30.38 3.34
CA LEU A 150 -3.14 30.02 4.47
C LEU A 150 -4.18 28.96 4.08
N LYS A 151 -4.80 29.09 2.90
CA LYS A 151 -5.75 28.08 2.40
C LYS A 151 -5.10 26.72 2.19
N VAL A 152 -3.92 26.68 1.57
CA VAL A 152 -3.19 25.41 1.33
C VAL A 152 -2.72 24.81 2.65
N LEU A 153 -2.09 25.58 3.52
CA LEU A 153 -1.56 25.08 4.80
C LEU A 153 -2.64 24.64 5.78
N SER A 154 -3.86 25.20 5.68
CA SER A 154 -5.00 24.77 6.50
C SER A 154 -5.80 23.62 5.91
N HIS A 155 -5.50 23.20 4.68
CA HIS A 155 -6.22 22.08 4.06
C HIS A 155 -5.95 20.77 4.81
N PRO A 156 -6.95 19.90 5.00
CA PRO A 156 -6.80 18.64 5.76
C PRO A 156 -5.70 17.70 5.25
N GLU A 157 -5.35 17.77 3.97
CA GLU A 157 -4.26 16.99 3.40
C GLU A 157 -2.86 17.52 3.71
N VAL A 158 -2.74 18.77 4.15
CA VAL A 158 -1.48 19.46 4.46
C VAL A 158 -1.33 19.74 5.94
N ALA A 159 -2.43 20.15 6.59
CA ALA A 159 -2.44 20.48 8.00
C ALA A 159 -2.03 19.31 8.89
N HIS A 160 -1.53 19.62 10.10
CA HIS A 160 -1.07 18.63 11.06
C HIS A 160 -2.17 17.63 11.46
N ARG A 161 -1.86 16.35 11.45
CA ARG A 161 -2.81 15.23 11.66
C ARG A 161 -2.60 14.47 12.96
N THR A 162 -1.95 15.06 13.93
CA THR A 162 -1.68 14.43 15.24
C THR A 162 -2.95 13.88 15.88
N TRP A 163 -4.07 14.57 15.75
CA TRP A 163 -5.37 14.15 16.29
C TRP A 163 -5.84 12.76 15.76
N VAL A 164 -5.40 12.37 14.56
CA VAL A 164 -5.69 11.03 14.02
C VAL A 164 -4.87 9.99 14.76
N VAL A 165 -3.59 10.25 14.92
CA VAL A 165 -2.62 9.30 15.51
C VAL A 165 -2.84 9.16 17.01
N GLU A 166 -3.17 10.25 17.71
CA GLU A 166 -3.41 10.26 19.16
C GLU A 166 -4.60 9.39 19.62
N GLN A 167 -5.47 8.97 18.69
CA GLN A 167 -6.57 8.07 19.00
C GLN A 167 -6.13 6.61 19.20
N TYR A 168 -4.93 6.26 18.83
CA TYR A 168 -4.40 4.90 18.82
C TYR A 168 -3.12 4.80 19.64
N ASP A 169 -2.85 3.62 20.19
CA ASP A 169 -1.52 3.31 20.71
C ASP A 169 -0.55 3.10 19.54
N HIS A 170 0.32 4.08 19.33
CA HIS A 170 1.36 4.03 18.32
C HIS A 170 2.74 3.67 18.89
N ASP A 171 2.83 3.44 20.19
CA ASP A 171 4.08 3.09 20.89
C ASP A 171 4.11 1.64 21.38
N VAL A 172 3.35 0.77 20.72
CA VAL A 172 3.27 -0.66 21.06
C VAL A 172 4.68 -1.25 21.22
N GLN A 173 4.91 -1.92 22.36
CA GLN A 173 6.20 -2.49 22.77
C GLN A 173 7.36 -1.47 22.81
N VAL A 174 7.07 -0.17 22.83
CA VAL A 174 8.07 0.91 22.81
C VAL A 174 9.03 0.80 21.61
N ARG A 175 8.54 0.32 20.48
CA ARG A 175 9.35 0.11 19.26
C ARG A 175 9.34 1.28 18.32
N THR A 176 8.36 2.17 18.39
CA THR A 176 8.25 3.34 17.53
C THR A 176 9.30 4.37 17.92
N ILE A 177 10.13 4.79 16.96
CA ILE A 177 11.17 5.80 17.15
C ILE A 177 10.68 7.16 16.67
N SER A 178 9.97 7.19 15.53
CA SER A 178 9.44 8.40 14.95
C SER A 178 8.21 8.09 14.09
N LEU A 179 7.20 8.97 14.19
CA LEU A 179 5.98 8.95 13.37
C LEU A 179 5.79 10.21 12.53
N PHE A 180 6.42 11.31 12.92
CA PHE A 180 6.15 12.65 12.38
C PHE A 180 7.28 13.15 11.46
N HIS A 181 7.88 12.23 10.71
CA HIS A 181 8.81 12.49 9.63
C HIS A 181 8.23 11.95 8.31
N ASP A 182 8.96 12.10 7.24
CA ASP A 182 8.57 11.61 5.91
C ASP A 182 8.26 10.11 5.91
N ALA A 183 8.93 9.33 6.76
CA ALA A 183 8.63 7.92 6.99
C ALA A 183 8.58 7.59 8.50
N ALA A 184 7.71 6.65 8.87
CA ALA A 184 7.69 6.11 10.23
C ALA A 184 8.88 5.16 10.44
N LEU A 185 9.49 5.21 11.62
CA LEU A 185 10.65 4.38 11.98
C LEU A 185 10.32 3.50 13.19
N VAL A 186 10.51 2.20 13.04
CA VAL A 186 10.29 1.19 14.07
C VAL A 186 11.59 0.43 14.34
N ARG A 187 11.92 0.28 15.63
CA ARG A 187 13.08 -0.47 16.09
C ARG A 187 12.84 -1.98 15.99
N LEU A 188 13.83 -2.73 15.55
CA LEU A 188 13.89 -4.18 15.73
C LEU A 188 14.58 -4.49 17.07
N GLU A 189 13.97 -5.40 17.82
CA GLU A 189 14.49 -5.78 19.14
C GLU A 189 15.85 -6.51 19.02
N GLY A 190 16.81 -6.10 19.83
CA GLY A 190 18.16 -6.68 19.80
C GLY A 190 19.03 -6.26 18.63
N GLU A 191 18.52 -5.44 17.70
CA GLU A 191 19.21 -5.05 16.48
C GLU A 191 19.62 -3.57 16.50
N SER A 192 20.69 -3.24 15.78
CA SER A 192 21.06 -1.85 15.47
C SER A 192 20.31 -1.28 14.26
N LEU A 193 19.47 -2.10 13.62
CA LEU A 193 18.67 -1.77 12.47
C LEU A 193 17.22 -1.54 12.86
N GLY A 194 16.54 -0.69 12.11
CA GLY A 194 15.10 -0.46 12.16
C GLY A 194 14.45 -0.66 10.80
N LEU A 195 13.13 -0.71 10.81
CA LEU A 195 12.30 -0.68 9.61
C LEU A 195 11.66 0.69 9.48
N ALA A 196 11.71 1.20 8.27
CA ALA A 196 11.04 2.43 7.88
C ALA A 196 9.83 2.11 7.01
N PHE A 197 8.75 2.87 7.20
CA PHE A 197 7.48 2.66 6.49
C PHE A 197 7.00 3.99 5.92
N SER A 198 6.65 4.00 4.65
CA SER A 198 5.93 5.09 4.00
C SER A 198 4.69 4.57 3.29
N CYS A 199 3.68 5.42 3.17
CA CYS A 199 2.45 5.09 2.46
C CYS A 199 1.84 6.35 1.87
N GLY A 200 1.45 6.31 0.60
CA GLY A 200 0.80 7.44 -0.03
C GLY A 200 0.44 7.23 -1.49
N CYS A 201 -0.39 8.13 -1.99
CA CYS A 201 -0.65 8.40 -3.41
C CYS A 201 -1.40 9.73 -3.54
N ASN A 202 -1.40 10.32 -4.72
CA ASN A 202 -2.23 11.49 -5.04
C ASN A 202 -3.26 11.13 -6.12
N PRO A 203 -4.50 10.77 -5.74
CA PRO A 203 -5.53 10.34 -6.70
C PRO A 203 -5.91 11.40 -7.74
N ARG A 204 -5.75 12.69 -7.44
CA ARG A 204 -6.05 13.78 -8.37
C ARG A 204 -5.01 13.87 -9.48
N GLN A 205 -3.73 13.80 -9.14
CA GLN A 205 -2.64 13.76 -10.12
C GLN A 205 -2.70 12.49 -10.96
N ILE A 206 -2.98 11.34 -10.34
CA ILE A 206 -3.13 10.05 -11.00
C ILE A 206 -4.32 10.07 -11.96
N PHE A 207 -5.44 10.70 -11.61
CA PHE A 207 -6.58 10.88 -12.49
C PHE A 207 -6.23 11.67 -13.76
N LEU A 208 -5.41 12.71 -13.63
CA LEU A 208 -4.97 13.53 -14.76
C LEU A 208 -3.88 12.83 -15.60
N SER A 209 -3.05 12.01 -14.99
CA SER A 209 -1.97 11.27 -15.67
C SER A 209 -1.71 9.94 -14.94
N PRO A 210 -2.45 8.87 -15.27
CA PRO A 210 -2.37 7.61 -14.52
C PRO A 210 -0.98 6.99 -14.48
N TYR A 211 -0.29 6.97 -15.60
CA TYR A 211 1.08 6.45 -15.70
C TYR A 211 2.07 7.27 -14.86
N SER A 212 2.17 8.59 -15.14
CA SER A 212 3.14 9.44 -14.43
C SER A 212 2.78 9.62 -12.96
N GLY A 213 1.47 9.81 -12.65
CA GLY A 213 1.01 9.98 -11.28
C GLY A 213 1.29 8.76 -10.40
N THR A 214 1.11 7.52 -10.94
CA THR A 214 1.43 6.31 -10.18
C THR A 214 2.93 6.07 -10.08
N ALA A 215 3.71 6.37 -11.13
CA ALA A 215 5.16 6.35 -11.05
C ALA A 215 5.67 7.31 -9.97
N ASN A 216 5.09 8.52 -9.90
CA ASN A 216 5.41 9.51 -8.88
C ASN A 216 5.01 9.06 -7.46
N ALA A 217 3.90 8.35 -7.30
CA ALA A 217 3.54 7.77 -6.00
C ALA A 217 4.59 6.76 -5.49
N VAL A 218 5.14 5.92 -6.39
CA VAL A 218 6.26 5.03 -6.04
C VAL A 218 7.52 5.82 -5.71
N TYR A 219 7.84 6.84 -6.53
CA TYR A 219 8.98 7.71 -6.29
C TYR A 219 8.90 8.45 -4.96
N GLU A 220 7.76 9.06 -4.65
CA GLU A 220 7.51 9.81 -3.40
C GLU A 220 7.72 8.92 -2.17
N ASN A 221 7.17 7.70 -2.17
CA ASN A 221 7.40 6.75 -1.09
C ASN A 221 8.88 6.37 -0.93
N ALA A 222 9.61 6.22 -2.03
CA ALA A 222 11.05 5.99 -1.99
C ALA A 222 11.82 7.23 -1.51
N ALA A 223 11.39 8.44 -1.87
CA ALA A 223 11.97 9.70 -1.39
C ALA A 223 11.76 9.88 0.11
N ASN A 224 10.57 9.57 0.61
CA ASN A 224 10.25 9.59 2.04
C ASN A 224 11.19 8.68 2.84
N LEU A 225 11.42 7.46 2.35
CA LEU A 225 12.41 6.56 2.96
C LEU A 225 13.83 7.12 2.86
N ALA A 226 14.21 7.68 1.71
CA ALA A 226 15.53 8.25 1.51
C ALA A 226 15.80 9.46 2.42
N CYS A 227 14.78 10.28 2.72
CA CYS A 227 14.89 11.43 3.63
C CYS A 227 15.33 11.04 5.04
N ILE A 228 15.00 9.84 5.50
CA ILE A 228 15.48 9.30 6.79
C ILE A 228 16.67 8.35 6.65
N GLY A 229 17.27 8.27 5.46
CA GLY A 229 18.44 7.43 5.19
C GLY A 229 18.11 5.94 5.01
N ALA A 230 16.87 5.57 4.79
CA ALA A 230 16.45 4.18 4.63
C ALA A 230 16.68 3.65 3.21
N ASP A 231 17.03 2.36 3.13
CA ASP A 231 17.10 1.55 1.91
C ASP A 231 15.77 0.91 1.62
N PRO A 232 15.08 1.24 0.51
CA PRO A 232 13.86 0.55 0.12
C PRO A 232 14.10 -0.95 -0.09
N LEU A 233 13.23 -1.78 0.48
CA LEU A 233 13.30 -3.24 0.38
C LEU A 233 12.20 -3.81 -0.50
N CYS A 234 10.96 -3.36 -0.32
CA CYS A 234 9.82 -3.87 -1.06
C CYS A 234 8.67 -2.87 -1.09
N ILE A 235 7.79 -3.10 -2.05
CA ILE A 235 6.55 -2.35 -2.28
C ILE A 235 5.38 -3.29 -2.04
N VAL A 236 4.35 -2.80 -1.38
CA VAL A 236 2.99 -3.34 -1.39
C VAL A 236 2.04 -2.29 -1.95
N ASN A 237 0.93 -2.71 -2.52
CA ASN A 237 -0.05 -1.77 -3.05
C ASN A 237 -1.47 -2.09 -2.60
N CYS A 238 -2.34 -1.10 -2.66
CA CYS A 238 -3.77 -1.25 -2.54
C CYS A 238 -4.43 -0.50 -3.71
N LEU A 239 -4.80 -1.24 -4.74
CA LEU A 239 -5.34 -0.69 -5.99
C LEU A 239 -6.84 -0.52 -5.87
N ASN A 240 -7.32 0.72 -5.90
CA ASN A 240 -8.75 1.02 -5.80
C ASN A 240 -9.21 1.79 -7.05
N PHE A 241 -10.16 1.18 -7.78
CA PHE A 241 -10.70 1.72 -9.03
C PHE A 241 -12.22 1.55 -9.10
N ALA A 242 -12.88 2.35 -9.92
CA ALA A 242 -14.25 2.13 -10.32
C ALA A 242 -14.36 0.87 -11.21
N SER A 243 -15.48 0.64 -11.86
CA SER A 243 -15.69 -0.55 -12.68
C SER A 243 -14.82 -0.57 -13.93
N PRO A 244 -13.96 -1.58 -14.14
CA PRO A 244 -13.10 -1.69 -15.31
C PRO A 244 -13.87 -2.05 -16.61
N VAL A 245 -15.16 -2.29 -16.53
CA VAL A 245 -16.05 -2.41 -17.72
C VAL A 245 -16.09 -1.08 -18.48
N HIS A 246 -15.87 0.04 -17.81
CA HIS A 246 -15.74 1.35 -18.45
C HIS A 246 -14.34 1.49 -19.07
N ALA A 247 -14.30 1.80 -20.37
CA ALA A 247 -13.08 1.81 -21.16
C ALA A 247 -12.02 2.80 -20.65
N ASP A 248 -12.45 3.93 -20.11
CA ASP A 248 -11.59 4.93 -19.47
C ASP A 248 -10.99 4.42 -18.13
N ILE A 249 -11.75 3.70 -17.35
CA ILE A 249 -11.30 3.12 -16.08
C ILE A 249 -10.31 1.97 -16.34
N TYR A 250 -10.59 1.11 -17.31
CA TYR A 250 -9.65 0.06 -17.69
C TYR A 250 -8.31 0.61 -18.20
N TRP A 251 -8.36 1.70 -18.99
CA TRP A 251 -7.16 2.42 -19.39
C TRP A 251 -6.40 2.99 -18.19
N GLN A 252 -7.09 3.65 -17.25
CA GLN A 252 -6.47 4.18 -16.02
C GLN A 252 -5.78 3.07 -15.22
N LEU A 253 -6.46 1.94 -14.99
CA LEU A 253 -5.88 0.79 -14.29
C LEU A 253 -4.61 0.29 -14.99
N SER A 254 -4.67 0.11 -16.31
CA SER A 254 -3.55 -0.40 -17.11
C SER A 254 -2.34 0.54 -17.05
N GLU A 255 -2.57 1.85 -17.20
CA GLU A 255 -1.50 2.85 -17.15
C GLU A 255 -0.93 3.01 -15.72
N CYS A 256 -1.75 2.90 -14.68
CA CYS A 256 -1.28 2.90 -13.30
C CYS A 256 -0.34 1.71 -13.02
N VAL A 257 -0.72 0.50 -13.45
CA VAL A 257 0.11 -0.70 -13.27
C VAL A 257 1.44 -0.58 -14.03
N LYS A 258 1.41 -0.04 -15.26
CA LYS A 258 2.65 0.24 -16.02
C LYS A 258 3.55 1.25 -15.31
N GLY A 259 2.98 2.39 -14.88
CA GLY A 259 3.73 3.45 -14.20
C GLY A 259 4.39 2.94 -12.91
N MET A 260 3.65 2.19 -12.10
CA MET A 260 4.16 1.53 -10.90
C MET A 260 5.31 0.58 -11.23
N GLY A 261 5.11 -0.34 -12.18
CA GLY A 261 6.09 -1.33 -12.57
C GLY A 261 7.38 -0.71 -13.15
N ASP A 262 7.26 0.34 -13.96
CA ASP A 262 8.41 1.02 -14.55
C ASP A 262 9.24 1.77 -13.51
N MET A 263 8.59 2.46 -12.56
CA MET A 263 9.32 3.11 -11.47
C MET A 263 9.93 2.09 -10.52
N ALA A 264 9.20 1.05 -10.12
CA ALA A 264 9.70 -0.02 -9.26
C ALA A 264 10.97 -0.67 -9.85
N ARG A 265 10.96 -0.98 -11.16
CA ARG A 265 12.14 -1.49 -11.88
C ARG A 265 13.29 -0.49 -11.91
N SER A 266 13.00 0.80 -12.15
CA SER A 266 14.04 1.83 -12.24
C SER A 266 14.78 2.06 -10.92
N ILE A 267 14.08 1.90 -9.79
CA ILE A 267 14.69 2.01 -8.45
C ILE A 267 15.17 0.66 -7.89
N GLY A 268 14.88 -0.45 -8.59
CA GLY A 268 15.31 -1.79 -8.20
C GLY A 268 14.57 -2.37 -6.98
N VAL A 269 13.31 -1.98 -6.74
CA VAL A 269 12.51 -2.40 -5.59
C VAL A 269 11.35 -3.27 -6.04
N PRO A 270 11.21 -4.53 -5.57
CA PRO A 270 10.17 -5.44 -6.01
C PRO A 270 8.80 -5.08 -5.40
N VAL A 271 7.73 -5.31 -6.17
CA VAL A 271 6.36 -5.38 -5.66
C VAL A 271 6.13 -6.81 -5.16
N VAL A 272 5.95 -6.98 -3.85
CA VAL A 272 5.88 -8.31 -3.20
C VAL A 272 4.47 -8.76 -2.86
N GLY A 273 3.50 -7.86 -2.95
CA GLY A 273 2.10 -8.16 -2.69
C GLY A 273 1.21 -6.95 -2.84
N GLY A 274 -0.07 -7.16 -2.71
CA GLY A 274 -1.04 -6.08 -2.77
C GLY A 274 -2.47 -6.59 -2.80
N ASN A 275 -3.39 -5.63 -2.92
CA ASN A 275 -4.81 -5.87 -3.05
C ASN A 275 -5.37 -5.05 -4.21
N VAL A 276 -6.41 -5.56 -4.87
CA VAL A 276 -7.18 -4.81 -5.84
C VAL A 276 -8.65 -4.80 -5.44
N SER A 277 -9.24 -3.61 -5.41
CA SER A 277 -10.67 -3.37 -5.19
C SER A 277 -11.22 -2.64 -6.40
N LEU A 278 -12.14 -3.29 -7.09
CA LEU A 278 -12.80 -2.75 -8.27
C LEU A 278 -14.27 -2.45 -7.97
N TYR A 279 -14.95 -1.78 -8.90
CA TYR A 279 -16.36 -1.40 -8.75
C TYR A 279 -16.65 -0.43 -7.61
N ASN A 280 -15.67 0.42 -7.25
CA ASN A 280 -15.85 1.46 -6.24
C ASN A 280 -16.60 2.66 -6.85
N GLU A 281 -17.90 2.48 -7.02
CA GLU A 281 -18.79 3.47 -7.62
C GLU A 281 -20.21 3.31 -7.07
N SER A 282 -21.01 4.36 -7.22
CA SER A 282 -22.44 4.36 -6.86
C SER A 282 -23.26 4.88 -8.02
N ASP A 283 -24.13 4.02 -8.56
CA ASP A 283 -25.08 4.40 -9.62
C ASP A 283 -26.12 5.40 -9.11
N GLU A 284 -26.56 5.27 -7.85
CA GLU A 284 -27.53 6.18 -7.24
C GLU A 284 -26.97 7.60 -7.10
N MET A 285 -25.70 7.72 -6.71
CA MET A 285 -25.03 9.00 -6.52
C MET A 285 -24.31 9.50 -7.79
N LEU A 286 -24.29 8.69 -8.86
CA LEU A 286 -23.54 8.95 -10.10
C LEU A 286 -22.07 9.32 -9.81
N THR A 287 -21.48 8.63 -8.83
CA THR A 287 -20.09 8.89 -8.40
C THR A 287 -19.20 7.70 -8.66
N ARG A 288 -17.99 7.96 -9.10
CA ARG A 288 -16.92 6.98 -9.28
C ARG A 288 -15.70 7.45 -8.49
N ILE A 289 -15.01 6.51 -7.83
CA ILE A 289 -13.74 6.83 -7.18
C ILE A 289 -12.71 7.25 -8.25
N LYS A 290 -11.87 8.22 -7.92
CA LYS A 290 -10.68 8.47 -8.71
C LYS A 290 -9.71 7.29 -8.59
N PRO A 291 -8.85 7.03 -9.60
CA PRO A 291 -7.84 5.98 -9.51
C PRO A 291 -6.97 6.21 -8.27
N THR A 292 -7.00 5.26 -7.34
CA THR A 292 -6.30 5.35 -6.05
C THR A 292 -5.42 4.13 -5.81
N PRO A 293 -4.32 3.98 -6.56
CA PRO A 293 -3.31 2.96 -6.33
C PRO A 293 -2.41 3.40 -5.17
N SER A 294 -2.84 3.16 -3.94
CA SER A 294 -2.03 3.46 -2.75
C SER A 294 -0.79 2.58 -2.73
N ILE A 295 0.36 3.20 -2.52
CA ILE A 295 1.66 2.54 -2.44
C ILE A 295 2.09 2.52 -0.99
N GLY A 296 2.45 1.35 -0.48
CA GLY A 296 3.18 1.19 0.77
C GLY A 296 4.59 0.72 0.47
N MET A 297 5.58 1.28 1.15
CA MET A 297 6.98 0.90 0.96
C MET A 297 7.64 0.66 2.30
N VAL A 298 8.41 -0.41 2.38
CA VAL A 298 9.21 -0.76 3.55
C VAL A 298 10.68 -0.56 3.21
N GLY A 299 11.40 0.06 4.14
CA GLY A 299 12.84 0.26 4.03
C GLY A 299 13.58 -0.22 5.27
N ARG A 300 14.88 -0.40 5.13
CA ARG A 300 15.79 -0.73 6.22
C ARG A 300 16.70 0.46 6.50
N VAL A 301 16.89 0.79 7.76
CA VAL A 301 17.73 1.91 8.18
C VAL A 301 18.46 1.58 9.48
N PRO A 302 19.71 2.05 9.69
CA PRO A 302 20.31 2.03 11.03
C PRO A 302 19.43 2.83 12.00
N VAL A 303 19.25 2.32 13.22
CA VAL A 303 18.55 3.03 14.28
C VAL A 303 19.38 4.23 14.71
N THR A 304 19.19 5.35 14.04
CA THR A 304 19.87 6.60 14.31
C THR A 304 18.86 7.66 14.73
N ARG A 305 19.34 8.66 15.44
CA ARG A 305 18.49 9.79 15.81
C ARG A 305 18.18 10.60 14.55
N ALA A 306 16.91 10.91 14.34
CA ALA A 306 16.50 11.85 13.30
C ALA A 306 17.19 13.20 13.53
N VAL A 307 17.85 13.73 12.51
CA VAL A 307 18.47 15.05 12.56
C VAL A 307 17.38 16.09 12.41
N LYS A 308 17.34 17.04 13.34
CA LYS A 308 16.45 18.20 13.26
C LYS A 308 17.21 19.40 12.73
N PRO A 309 16.55 20.28 11.94
CA PRO A 309 17.18 21.54 11.54
C PRO A 309 17.50 22.41 12.76
N GLU A 310 18.64 23.08 12.70
CA GLU A 310 19.11 23.97 13.76
C GLU A 310 19.35 25.40 13.21
N PRO A 311 19.23 26.45 14.05
CA PRO A 311 19.55 27.80 13.65
C PRO A 311 20.98 27.92 13.11
N GLY A 312 21.15 28.57 11.95
CA GLY A 312 22.44 28.73 11.29
C GLY A 312 22.74 27.69 10.20
N MET A 313 21.94 26.65 10.04
CA MET A 313 22.04 25.75 8.90
C MET A 313 21.62 26.43 7.60
N GLY A 314 22.33 26.15 6.50
CA GLY A 314 21.93 26.54 5.15
C GLY A 314 20.76 25.70 4.66
N LEU A 315 19.90 26.27 3.82
CA LEU A 315 18.80 25.61 3.15
C LEU A 315 19.12 25.41 1.68
N ALA A 316 18.91 24.22 1.16
CA ALA A 316 19.01 23.90 -0.26
C ALA A 316 17.79 23.12 -0.71
N VAL A 317 17.31 23.37 -1.92
CA VAL A 317 16.29 22.60 -2.61
C VAL A 317 16.97 21.80 -3.71
N CYS A 318 16.69 20.50 -3.75
CA CYS A 318 17.20 19.58 -4.76
C CYS A 318 16.01 18.96 -5.51
N GLY A 319 16.03 19.03 -6.84
CA GLY A 319 14.97 18.49 -7.68
C GLY A 319 14.72 19.33 -8.91
N GLN A 320 13.65 19.05 -9.61
CA GLN A 320 13.25 19.82 -10.78
C GLN A 320 12.33 20.97 -10.35
N GLU A 321 12.60 22.17 -10.89
CA GLU A 321 11.65 23.27 -10.78
C GLU A 321 10.51 23.07 -11.79
N GLY A 322 9.29 23.38 -11.40
CA GLY A 322 8.12 23.27 -12.25
C GLY A 322 6.98 24.14 -11.79
N ALA A 323 6.01 24.32 -12.66
CA ALA A 323 4.76 25.02 -12.38
C ALA A 323 3.58 24.06 -12.60
N HIS A 324 3.62 22.92 -11.89
CA HIS A 324 2.63 21.86 -12.01
C HIS A 324 1.59 22.00 -10.91
N PHE A 325 0.39 22.45 -11.30
CA PHE A 325 -0.72 22.67 -10.37
C PHE A 325 -1.85 21.65 -10.53
N GLY A 326 -1.92 20.93 -11.66
CA GLY A 326 -2.96 19.95 -11.92
C GLY A 326 -2.97 18.84 -10.87
N GLY A 327 -4.08 18.68 -10.17
CA GLY A 327 -4.23 17.72 -9.08
C GLY A 327 -3.55 18.09 -7.76
N SER A 328 -2.96 19.28 -7.67
CA SER A 328 -2.39 19.81 -6.41
C SER A 328 -3.47 20.17 -5.39
N VAL A 329 -3.05 20.42 -4.15
CA VAL A 329 -3.96 20.94 -3.10
C VAL A 329 -4.53 22.29 -3.50
N LEU A 330 -3.73 23.16 -4.15
CA LEU A 330 -4.23 24.44 -4.64
C LEU A 330 -5.34 24.25 -5.69
N ASP A 331 -5.16 23.31 -6.62
CA ASP A 331 -6.18 22.97 -7.61
C ASP A 331 -7.43 22.37 -6.96
N ALA A 332 -7.27 21.52 -5.97
CA ALA A 332 -8.39 20.95 -5.21
C ALA A 332 -9.26 22.02 -4.52
N ILE A 333 -8.64 23.07 -4.01
CA ILE A 333 -9.35 24.17 -3.30
C ILE A 333 -10.00 25.14 -4.29
N LEU A 334 -9.32 25.49 -5.38
CA LEU A 334 -9.66 26.63 -6.22
C LEU A 334 -10.05 26.27 -7.65
N SER A 335 -9.93 24.99 -8.04
CA SER A 335 -10.18 24.49 -9.40
C SER A 335 -9.38 25.28 -10.45
N CYS A 336 -8.12 25.61 -10.12
CA CYS A 336 -7.28 26.44 -10.98
C CYS A 336 -6.75 25.68 -12.21
N GLY A 337 -6.88 24.38 -12.27
CA GLY A 337 -6.38 23.55 -13.36
C GLY A 337 -4.84 23.49 -13.40
N GLY A 338 -4.30 23.19 -14.55
CA GLY A 338 -2.88 23.04 -14.80
C GLY A 338 -2.49 21.61 -15.18
N THR A 339 -1.25 21.42 -15.58
CA THR A 339 -0.69 20.10 -15.84
C THR A 339 -0.30 19.42 -14.55
N PRO A 340 -0.50 18.09 -14.44
CA PRO A 340 0.08 17.31 -13.34
C PRO A 340 1.61 17.24 -13.52
N PRO A 341 2.37 16.90 -12.45
CA PRO A 341 3.81 16.72 -12.56
C PRO A 341 4.17 15.61 -13.57
N PRO A 342 5.25 15.77 -14.35
CA PRO A 342 5.78 14.69 -15.16
C PRO A 342 6.32 13.56 -14.28
N LYS A 343 6.64 12.42 -14.90
CA LYS A 343 7.31 11.32 -14.21
C LYS A 343 8.65 11.79 -13.61
N ALA A 344 8.83 11.55 -12.32
CA ALA A 344 10.03 11.94 -11.59
C ALA A 344 11.28 11.17 -12.04
N GLU A 345 12.43 11.82 -11.92
CA GLU A 345 13.74 11.24 -12.22
C GLU A 345 14.34 10.54 -11.00
N HIS A 346 14.45 9.23 -11.05
CA HIS A 346 14.91 8.40 -9.92
C HIS A 346 16.37 8.67 -9.48
N SER A 347 17.17 9.33 -10.30
CA SER A 347 18.57 9.67 -9.98
C SER A 347 18.70 10.56 -8.73
N VAL A 348 17.68 11.40 -8.46
CA VAL A 348 17.64 12.28 -7.29
C VAL A 348 17.60 11.50 -5.98
N LEU A 349 16.97 10.32 -5.94
CA LEU A 349 16.90 9.48 -4.74
C LEU A 349 18.28 9.09 -4.20
N LYS A 350 19.25 8.85 -5.09
CA LYS A 350 20.64 8.53 -4.68
C LYS A 350 21.31 9.72 -3.97
N VAL A 351 21.02 10.93 -4.43
CA VAL A 351 21.55 12.16 -3.83
C VAL A 351 20.93 12.36 -2.44
N ILE A 352 19.59 12.28 -2.34
CA ILE A 352 18.86 12.43 -1.07
C ILE A 352 19.41 11.43 -0.05
N ARG A 353 19.50 10.17 -0.41
CA ARG A 353 19.99 9.12 0.46
C ARG A 353 21.44 9.33 0.91
N SER A 354 22.32 9.76 0.00
CA SER A 354 23.71 10.05 0.33
C SER A 354 23.83 11.22 1.32
N LEU A 355 22.96 12.23 1.19
CA LEU A 355 22.89 13.35 2.12
C LEU A 355 22.40 12.89 3.50
N SER A 356 21.31 12.13 3.55
CA SER A 356 20.72 11.63 4.80
C SER A 356 21.62 10.63 5.54
N ALA A 357 22.41 9.84 4.82
CA ALA A 357 23.37 8.88 5.39
C ALA A 357 24.72 9.51 5.75
N SER A 358 24.94 10.81 5.50
CA SER A 358 26.22 11.46 5.79
C SER A 358 26.41 11.68 7.30
N ASP A 359 27.67 11.59 7.78
CA ASP A 359 28.03 11.93 9.16
C ASP A 359 27.86 13.43 9.49
N LYS A 360 27.53 14.25 8.49
CA LYS A 360 27.19 15.66 8.66
C LYS A 360 25.76 15.77 9.14
N SER A 361 25.50 16.66 10.09
CA SER A 361 24.16 16.98 10.59
C SER A 361 23.31 17.65 9.52
N ILE A 362 22.81 16.85 8.58
CA ILE A 362 21.94 17.30 7.49
C ILE A 362 20.54 16.74 7.75
N ALA A 363 19.58 17.63 7.93
CA ALA A 363 18.16 17.28 7.97
C ALA A 363 17.59 17.37 6.55
N VAL A 364 16.81 16.37 6.14
CA VAL A 364 16.24 16.26 4.79
C VAL A 364 14.74 15.99 4.91
N THR A 365 13.95 16.60 4.05
CA THR A 365 12.51 16.33 3.88
C THR A 365 12.14 16.40 2.40
N ASP A 366 11.11 15.70 2.00
CA ASP A 366 10.58 15.77 0.64
C ASP A 366 9.75 17.04 0.42
N ILE A 367 9.46 17.33 -0.85
CA ILE A 367 8.51 18.35 -1.25
C ILE A 367 7.40 17.64 -2.02
N SER A 368 6.22 17.53 -1.41
CA SER A 368 5.06 16.82 -1.97
C SER A 368 3.81 17.67 -1.88
N GLN A 369 2.74 17.19 -1.27
CA GLN A 369 1.46 17.89 -1.15
C GLN A 369 1.59 19.27 -0.46
N GLY A 370 1.05 20.29 -1.09
CA GLY A 370 1.15 21.69 -0.65
C GLY A 370 2.46 22.37 -1.05
N GLY A 371 3.35 21.68 -1.75
CA GLY A 371 4.58 22.21 -2.32
C GLY A 371 5.62 22.64 -1.28
N LEU A 372 6.58 23.45 -1.72
CA LEU A 372 7.65 23.95 -0.86
C LEU A 372 7.12 24.71 0.37
N ALA A 373 5.97 25.37 0.25
CA ALA A 373 5.37 26.09 1.38
C ALA A 373 5.01 25.16 2.53
N ALA A 374 4.41 23.99 2.22
CA ALA A 374 4.06 23.00 3.23
C ALA A 374 5.31 22.36 3.85
N ALA A 375 6.29 22.00 3.02
CA ALA A 375 7.57 21.46 3.49
C ALA A 375 8.28 22.44 4.45
N LEU A 376 8.36 23.72 4.10
CA LEU A 376 8.96 24.76 4.96
C LEU A 376 8.19 24.95 6.26
N ALA A 377 6.85 25.01 6.21
CA ALA A 377 6.02 25.21 7.38
C ALA A 377 6.16 24.06 8.39
N THR A 378 6.27 22.83 7.91
CA THR A 378 6.37 21.62 8.74
C THR A 378 7.80 21.42 9.26
N PHE A 379 8.78 21.57 8.39
CA PHE A 379 10.16 21.20 8.65
C PHE A 379 10.99 22.33 9.29
N LEU A 380 10.68 23.58 8.93
CA LEU A 380 11.43 24.78 9.36
C LEU A 380 10.50 25.89 9.87
N PRO A 381 9.69 25.66 10.91
CA PRO A 381 8.81 26.69 11.43
C PRO A 381 9.63 27.92 11.88
N GLY A 382 9.31 29.09 11.29
CA GLY A 382 10.01 30.34 11.57
C GLY A 382 11.21 30.65 10.65
N ALA A 383 11.45 29.87 9.60
CA ALA A 383 12.46 30.16 8.60
C ALA A 383 12.13 31.44 7.79
N ARG A 384 13.19 32.15 7.39
CA ARG A 384 13.09 33.23 6.38
C ARG A 384 13.71 32.72 5.09
N VAL A 385 12.92 32.66 4.04
CA VAL A 385 13.34 32.16 2.73
C VAL A 385 13.29 33.30 1.73
N ARG A 386 14.38 33.49 0.97
CA ARG A 386 14.41 34.39 -0.18
C ARG A 386 14.19 33.55 -1.45
N LEU A 387 13.14 33.86 -2.17
CA LEU A 387 12.84 33.21 -3.44
C LEU A 387 13.36 34.06 -4.60
N GLU A 388 13.87 33.39 -5.62
CA GLU A 388 14.19 33.97 -6.92
C GLU A 388 13.08 33.51 -7.91
N GLY A 389 12.47 34.46 -8.64
CA GLY A 389 11.39 34.17 -9.58
C GLY A 389 9.97 34.32 -9.01
N PRO A 390 8.95 33.82 -9.74
CA PRO A 390 7.54 33.95 -9.36
C PRO A 390 7.23 33.14 -8.10
N ALA A 391 6.75 33.80 -7.05
CA ALA A 391 6.53 33.17 -5.75
C ALA A 391 5.46 32.06 -5.76
N LEU A 392 4.39 32.22 -6.54
CA LEU A 392 3.29 31.25 -6.58
C LEU A 392 3.74 29.86 -7.05
N PRO A 393 4.37 29.69 -8.23
CA PRO A 393 4.87 28.38 -8.62
C PRO A 393 5.99 27.87 -7.73
N ALA A 394 6.88 28.74 -7.25
CA ALA A 394 7.97 28.32 -6.38
C ALA A 394 7.51 27.73 -5.05
N LEU A 395 6.40 28.21 -4.49
CA LEU A 395 5.89 27.80 -3.17
C LEU A 395 4.80 26.74 -3.23
N LEU A 396 3.91 26.79 -4.21
CA LEU A 396 2.66 26.03 -4.23
C LEU A 396 2.56 25.04 -5.39
N SER A 397 3.57 24.93 -6.25
CA SER A 397 3.68 23.84 -7.23
C SER A 397 4.05 22.54 -6.52
N GLU A 398 3.37 21.46 -6.89
CA GLU A 398 3.66 20.12 -6.39
C GLU A 398 4.45 19.35 -7.47
N THR A 399 5.78 19.49 -7.46
CA THR A 399 6.69 18.82 -8.40
C THR A 399 7.66 17.95 -7.61
N TYR A 400 7.91 16.75 -8.10
CA TYR A 400 8.77 15.75 -7.46
C TYR A 400 10.23 15.86 -7.84
#